data_d022dcf51cecf0516f15f87c59577d94
#
_entry.id   d022dcf51cecf0516f15f87c59577d94
#
_cell.length_a   1.000
_cell.length_b   1.000
_cell.length_c   1.000
_cell.angle_alpha   90.00
_cell.angle_beta   90.00
_cell.angle_gamma   90.00
#
_symmetry.space_group_name_H-M   'P 1'
#
loop_
_entity.id
_entity.type
_entity.pdbx_description
1 polymer ?
#
loop_
_entity_poly.entity_id
_entity_poly.type
_entity_poly.pdbx_seq_one_letter_code
_entity_poly.pdbx_strand_id
1 'polypeptide(L)'
;MKKKISRRKFINHTGSAALAGTLLSQVGMKYAFAANTKPVSLLLGSHMDYLQALAPAYAEKYGVTPSIETVTTPDLSVKLNSAYIARKSVGDAIFVTASEIAGLADKGWLMDMSDFVNDTLKPNGVMENSLTAATYKGKVYAAPITIGCPVLHWNKNLLKNAGLDTEAPNNWHRTKNSWNELIRFAKEINDPDNDIYGIVDAWAGTHSFWTFGALLQANG
;
A
#
# COMPACT_ATOMS: atom_id res chain seq x y z
N MET A 1 21.06 36.09 15.71
CA MET A 1 20.06 35.94 14.61
C MET A 1 20.53 34.84 13.65
N LYS A 2 19.90 33.65 13.69
CA LYS A 2 20.23 32.55 12.79
C LYS A 2 19.29 32.65 11.58
N LYS A 3 19.84 32.91 10.38
CA LYS A 3 19.12 32.94 9.12
C LYS A 3 18.60 31.55 8.77
N LYS A 4 17.27 31.38 8.67
CA LYS A 4 16.62 30.17 8.15
C LYS A 4 16.95 30.06 6.66
N ILE A 5 17.62 28.98 6.27
CA ILE A 5 17.85 28.65 4.87
C ILE A 5 16.55 28.03 4.33
N SER A 6 15.97 28.64 3.30
CA SER A 6 14.78 28.16 2.63
C SER A 6 15.11 26.88 1.86
N ARG A 7 14.19 25.89 1.88
CA ARG A 7 14.29 24.61 1.18
C ARG A 7 14.64 24.76 -0.34
N ARG A 8 14.29 25.89 -0.93
CA ARG A 8 14.62 26.23 -2.32
C ARG A 8 16.11 26.54 -2.56
N LYS A 9 16.85 26.99 -1.54
CA LYS A 9 18.30 27.27 -1.63
C LYS A 9 19.18 26.04 -1.47
N PHE A 10 18.67 24.95 -0.88
CA PHE A 10 19.44 23.73 -0.71
C PHE A 10 19.64 22.97 -2.03
N ILE A 11 18.70 23.12 -2.97
CA ILE A 11 18.75 22.42 -4.28
C ILE A 11 19.76 23.07 -5.26
N ASN A 12 20.15 24.33 -5.03
CA ASN A 12 20.99 25.06 -5.98
C ASN A 12 22.51 25.03 -5.68
N HIS A 13 22.99 24.27 -4.71
CA HIS A 13 24.42 24.32 -4.31
C HIS A 13 25.22 23.03 -4.61
N THR A 14 24.67 22.08 -5.38
CA THR A 14 25.41 20.89 -5.80
C THR A 14 25.39 20.72 -7.35
N GLY A 15 25.56 21.79 -8.07
CA GLY A 15 25.65 21.74 -9.51
C GLY A 15 27.00 22.25 -9.98
N SER A 16 27.95 21.37 -10.22
CA SER A 16 29.07 21.61 -11.15
C SER A 16 29.81 20.31 -11.44
N ALA A 17 29.44 19.63 -12.49
CA ALA A 17 30.38 18.92 -13.38
C ALA A 17 29.70 18.68 -14.71
N ALA A 18 30.30 19.26 -15.74
CA ALA A 18 29.76 19.53 -17.02
C ALA A 18 30.01 18.42 -18.06
N LEU A 19 29.17 18.47 -19.10
CA LEU A 19 29.48 18.19 -20.51
C LEU A 19 29.90 16.77 -20.90
N ALA A 20 28.95 16.02 -21.46
CA ALA A 20 29.14 15.34 -22.74
C ALA A 20 27.82 14.80 -23.28
N GLY A 21 27.50 15.12 -24.54
CA GLY A 21 26.64 14.28 -25.37
C GLY A 21 25.26 14.84 -25.71
N THR A 22 25.26 15.71 -26.69
CA THR A 22 24.14 16.09 -27.54
C THR A 22 23.38 14.89 -28.13
N LEU A 23 22.06 15.09 -28.32
CA LEU A 23 21.12 14.39 -29.18
C LEU A 23 20.34 13.25 -28.52
N LEU A 24 19.23 13.64 -27.88
CA LEU A 24 17.96 12.92 -28.03
C LEU A 24 16.82 13.91 -27.78
N SER A 25 16.27 14.36 -28.89
CA SER A 25 15.15 15.28 -28.98
C SER A 25 13.84 14.64 -28.53
N GLN A 26 13.06 15.44 -27.80
CA GLN A 26 11.62 15.46 -27.80
C GLN A 26 10.85 14.21 -27.31
N VAL A 27 10.86 14.01 -26.00
CA VAL A 27 9.63 13.75 -25.25
C VAL A 27 9.86 14.36 -23.86
N GLY A 28 8.96 15.20 -23.42
CA GLY A 28 9.14 16.04 -22.23
C GLY A 28 9.31 15.27 -20.94
N MET A 29 10.54 15.01 -20.55
CA MET A 29 10.87 14.63 -19.19
C MET A 29 11.14 15.89 -18.36
N LYS A 30 10.13 16.39 -17.67
CA LYS A 30 10.26 17.50 -16.72
C LYS A 30 11.02 17.12 -15.43
N TYR A 31 11.44 15.89 -15.30
CA TYR A 31 12.23 15.42 -14.17
C TYR A 31 13.57 14.89 -14.68
N ALA A 32 14.56 15.79 -14.83
CA ALA A 32 15.95 15.37 -14.90
C ALA A 32 16.32 14.81 -13.53
N PHE A 33 16.29 13.49 -13.38
CA PHE A 33 16.98 12.83 -12.28
C PHE A 33 18.48 13.08 -12.50
N ALA A 34 19.05 14.03 -11.76
CA ALA A 34 20.49 14.08 -11.60
C ALA A 34 20.92 12.67 -11.19
N ALA A 35 21.97 12.14 -11.84
CA ALA A 35 22.52 10.84 -11.53
C ALA A 35 22.94 10.84 -10.05
N ASN A 36 22.02 10.50 -9.17
CA ASN A 36 22.28 10.41 -7.75
C ASN A 36 22.88 9.03 -7.54
N THR A 37 24.17 8.97 -7.30
CA THR A 37 24.90 7.71 -7.07
C THR A 37 24.53 7.02 -5.76
N LYS A 38 23.64 7.62 -4.94
CA LYS A 38 23.13 6.99 -3.72
C LYS A 38 22.01 6.01 -4.07
N PRO A 39 22.07 4.78 -3.51
CA PRO A 39 20.95 3.85 -3.61
C PRO A 39 19.69 4.50 -3.05
N VAL A 40 18.58 4.34 -3.75
CA VAL A 40 17.26 4.71 -3.25
C VAL A 40 16.87 3.70 -2.17
N SER A 41 16.55 4.19 -0.98
CA SER A 41 16.16 3.35 0.15
C SER A 41 14.64 3.22 0.24
N LEU A 42 14.16 1.98 0.28
CA LEU A 42 12.75 1.63 0.39
C LEU A 42 12.52 0.87 1.70
N LEU A 43 11.53 1.30 2.49
CA LEU A 43 11.06 0.56 3.64
C LEU A 43 9.66 0.01 3.33
N LEU A 44 9.55 -1.32 3.27
CA LEU A 44 8.35 -2.04 2.84
C LEU A 44 7.79 -2.92 3.96
N GLY A 45 6.48 -3.21 3.90
CA GLY A 45 5.89 -4.29 4.68
C GLY A 45 6.34 -5.66 4.14
N SER A 46 6.52 -6.66 5.00
CA SER A 46 7.02 -7.98 4.62
C SER A 46 6.18 -8.69 3.55
N HIS A 47 4.88 -8.40 3.47
CA HIS A 47 4.01 -8.90 2.42
C HIS A 47 4.29 -8.31 1.02
N MET A 48 5.21 -7.35 0.93
CA MET A 48 5.65 -6.71 -0.32
C MET A 48 7.01 -7.23 -0.79
N ASP A 49 7.50 -8.36 -0.27
CA ASP A 49 8.80 -8.95 -0.60
C ASP A 49 8.97 -9.22 -2.10
N TYR A 50 7.87 -9.49 -2.81
CA TYR A 50 7.88 -9.68 -4.26
C TYR A 50 8.44 -8.46 -5.03
N LEU A 51 8.40 -7.26 -4.46
CA LEU A 51 8.97 -6.05 -5.08
C LEU A 51 10.49 -6.11 -5.16
N GLN A 52 11.15 -6.95 -4.34
CA GLN A 52 12.59 -7.17 -4.43
C GLN A 52 12.99 -7.76 -5.80
N ALA A 53 12.11 -8.57 -6.39
CA ALA A 53 12.34 -9.13 -7.73
C ALA A 53 12.40 -8.06 -8.84
N LEU A 54 11.91 -6.86 -8.60
CA LEU A 54 11.97 -5.74 -9.54
C LEU A 54 13.28 -4.93 -9.43
N ALA A 55 14.06 -5.13 -8.38
CA ALA A 55 15.29 -4.37 -8.15
C ALA A 55 16.32 -4.48 -9.29
N PRO A 56 16.56 -5.66 -9.91
CA PRO A 56 17.47 -5.76 -11.06
C PRO A 56 17.01 -4.94 -12.27
N ALA A 57 15.72 -5.02 -12.61
CA ALA A 57 15.16 -4.25 -13.73
C ALA A 57 15.20 -2.73 -13.46
N TYR A 58 15.01 -2.34 -12.20
CA TYR A 58 15.17 -0.95 -11.79
C TYR A 58 16.62 -0.49 -11.96
N ALA A 59 17.58 -1.31 -11.51
CA ALA A 59 19.01 -1.01 -11.62
C ALA A 59 19.46 -0.90 -13.08
N GLU A 60 18.99 -1.80 -13.95
CA GLU A 60 19.25 -1.75 -15.38
C GLU A 60 18.74 -0.45 -16.01
N LYS A 61 17.50 -0.06 -15.68
CA LYS A 61 16.84 1.11 -16.25
C LYS A 61 17.42 2.45 -15.77
N TYR A 62 17.78 2.52 -14.49
CA TYR A 62 18.12 3.79 -13.84
C TYR A 62 19.57 3.88 -13.36
N GLY A 63 20.37 2.82 -13.53
CA GLY A 63 21.79 2.78 -13.13
C GLY A 63 22.01 2.77 -11.60
N VAL A 64 20.96 2.53 -10.80
CA VAL A 64 21.04 2.58 -9.34
C VAL A 64 20.32 1.36 -8.76
N THR A 65 21.01 0.59 -7.92
CA THR A 65 20.39 -0.53 -7.19
C THR A 65 19.64 0.01 -5.97
N PRO A 66 18.33 -0.27 -5.82
CA PRO A 66 17.60 0.15 -4.64
C PRO A 66 18.02 -0.67 -3.40
N SER A 67 18.06 -0.01 -2.26
CA SER A 67 18.22 -0.67 -0.95
C SER A 67 16.82 -0.91 -0.38
N ILE A 68 16.41 -2.17 -0.27
CA ILE A 68 15.07 -2.55 0.18
C ILE A 68 15.19 -3.21 1.55
N GLU A 69 14.51 -2.63 2.53
CA GLU A 69 14.31 -3.20 3.85
C GLU A 69 12.84 -3.59 4.00
N THR A 70 12.57 -4.81 4.49
CA THR A 70 11.22 -5.27 4.78
C THR A 70 11.04 -5.53 6.27
N VAL A 71 9.88 -5.12 6.80
CA VAL A 71 9.52 -5.31 8.21
C VAL A 71 8.06 -5.76 8.30
N THR A 72 7.66 -6.34 9.42
CA THR A 72 6.24 -6.66 9.65
C THR A 72 5.41 -5.36 9.73
N THR A 73 4.13 -5.43 9.39
CA THR A 73 3.26 -4.22 9.43
C THR A 73 3.22 -3.56 10.81
N PRO A 74 3.15 -4.29 11.94
CA PRO A 74 3.26 -3.67 13.26
C PRO A 74 4.59 -2.96 13.49
N ASP A 75 5.70 -3.59 13.10
CA ASP A 75 7.05 -3.02 13.28
C ASP A 75 7.27 -1.78 12.39
N LEU A 76 6.63 -1.74 11.22
CA LEU A 76 6.67 -0.58 10.35
C LEU A 76 6.15 0.67 11.05
N SER A 77 4.97 0.59 11.67
CA SER A 77 4.38 1.71 12.41
C SER A 77 5.25 2.14 13.59
N VAL A 78 5.84 1.19 14.33
CA VAL A 78 6.78 1.49 15.42
C VAL A 78 8.02 2.19 14.91
N LYS A 79 8.61 1.69 13.82
CA LYS A 79 9.81 2.26 13.19
C LYS A 79 9.55 3.68 12.68
N LEU A 80 8.43 3.90 12.01
CA LEU A 80 8.02 5.22 11.52
C LEU A 80 7.87 6.22 12.67
N ASN A 81 7.14 5.86 13.72
CA ASN A 81 6.95 6.75 14.88
C ASN A 81 8.27 7.08 15.59
N SER A 82 9.13 6.07 15.78
CA SER A 82 10.44 6.26 16.43
C SER A 82 11.34 7.17 15.61
N ALA A 83 11.39 6.99 14.30
CA ALA A 83 12.18 7.83 13.41
C ALA A 83 11.66 9.27 13.37
N TYR A 84 10.35 9.45 13.40
CA TYR A 84 9.77 10.78 13.47
C TYR A 84 10.15 11.52 14.76
N ILE A 85 10.02 10.86 15.91
CA ILE A 85 10.42 11.44 17.19
C ILE A 85 11.90 11.83 17.16
N ALA A 86 12.74 10.96 16.56
CA ALA A 86 14.17 11.20 16.40
C ALA A 86 14.51 12.21 15.27
N ARG A 87 13.52 12.70 14.52
CA ARG A 87 13.68 13.54 13.31
C ARG A 87 14.65 12.95 12.28
N LYS A 88 14.59 11.63 12.11
CA LYS A 88 15.39 10.87 11.15
C LYS A 88 14.48 10.29 10.05
N SER A 89 15.01 10.20 8.82
CA SER A 89 14.36 9.45 7.76
C SER A 89 14.55 7.94 7.99
N VAL A 90 13.57 7.14 7.60
CA VAL A 90 13.64 5.67 7.58
C VAL A 90 13.87 5.12 6.17
N GLY A 91 13.79 5.99 5.16
CA GLY A 91 13.97 5.66 3.76
C GLY A 91 13.59 6.84 2.86
N ASP A 92 13.91 6.75 1.58
CA ASP A 92 13.50 7.72 0.57
C ASP A 92 12.05 7.50 0.15
N ALA A 93 11.58 6.25 0.19
CA ALA A 93 10.18 5.90 0.07
C ALA A 93 9.80 4.82 1.10
N ILE A 94 8.56 4.88 1.57
CA ILE A 94 8.03 3.99 2.58
C ILE A 94 6.70 3.40 2.12
N PHE A 95 6.43 2.15 2.48
CA PHE A 95 5.11 1.59 2.38
C PHE A 95 4.23 2.12 3.52
N VAL A 96 3.01 2.51 3.18
CA VAL A 96 1.98 2.92 4.15
C VAL A 96 0.65 2.29 3.77
N THR A 97 -0.15 1.95 4.77
CA THR A 97 -1.52 1.49 4.53
C THR A 97 -2.45 2.68 4.34
N ALA A 98 -3.56 2.48 3.65
CA ALA A 98 -4.56 3.52 3.41
C ALA A 98 -5.02 4.21 4.71
N SER A 99 -5.16 3.46 5.80
CA SER A 99 -5.58 3.98 7.11
C SER A 99 -4.57 4.92 7.77
N GLU A 100 -3.30 4.86 7.37
CA GLU A 100 -2.23 5.68 7.96
C GLU A 100 -2.00 7.00 7.21
N ILE A 101 -2.40 7.07 5.93
CA ILE A 101 -2.06 8.19 5.04
C ILE A 101 -2.52 9.52 5.61
N ALA A 102 -3.78 9.62 6.04
CA ALA A 102 -4.32 10.88 6.57
C ALA A 102 -3.54 11.38 7.79
N GLY A 103 -3.23 10.47 8.74
CA GLY A 103 -2.49 10.81 9.94
C GLY A 103 -1.02 11.20 9.68
N LEU A 104 -0.37 10.54 8.73
CA LEU A 104 1.01 10.86 8.35
C LEU A 104 1.08 12.15 7.53
N ALA A 105 0.12 12.38 6.64
CA ALA A 105 0.03 13.60 5.84
C ALA A 105 -0.24 14.83 6.72
N ASP A 106 -1.14 14.72 7.69
CA ASP A 106 -1.46 15.82 8.62
C ASP A 106 -0.25 16.24 9.46
N LYS A 107 0.60 15.28 9.82
CA LYS A 107 1.87 15.53 10.51
C LYS A 107 2.97 16.07 9.58
N GLY A 108 2.74 16.13 8.28
CA GLY A 108 3.72 16.59 7.28
C GLY A 108 4.85 15.58 7.02
N TRP A 109 4.61 14.29 7.23
CA TRP A 109 5.61 13.23 7.02
C TRP A 109 5.61 12.71 5.60
N LEU A 110 4.49 12.85 4.89
CA LEU A 110 4.37 12.47 3.50
C LEU A 110 4.49 13.69 2.59
N MET A 111 5.10 13.49 1.45
CA MET A 111 5.19 14.49 0.39
C MET A 111 3.90 14.51 -0.42
N ASP A 112 3.46 15.70 -0.85
CA ASP A 112 2.39 15.85 -1.84
C ASP A 112 2.86 15.26 -3.18
N MET A 113 2.19 14.23 -3.64
CA MET A 113 2.48 13.50 -4.88
C MET A 113 1.48 13.83 -6.00
N SER A 114 0.62 14.82 -5.82
CA SER A 114 -0.47 15.13 -6.75
C SER A 114 0.02 15.33 -8.19
N ASP A 115 1.12 16.08 -8.39
CA ASP A 115 1.70 16.30 -9.71
C ASP A 115 2.21 14.99 -10.33
N PHE A 116 2.93 14.16 -9.55
CA PHE A 116 3.41 12.86 -10.03
C PHE A 116 2.25 11.94 -10.42
N VAL A 117 1.19 11.92 -9.62
CA VAL A 117 -0.01 11.12 -9.91
C VAL A 117 -0.66 11.58 -11.21
N ASN A 118 -0.86 12.88 -11.38
CA ASN A 118 -1.52 13.43 -12.56
C ASN A 118 -0.67 13.28 -13.84
N ASP A 119 0.63 13.53 -13.74
CA ASP A 119 1.53 13.56 -14.90
C ASP A 119 2.04 12.16 -15.27
N THR A 120 2.06 11.21 -14.32
CA THR A 120 2.68 9.89 -14.53
C THR A 120 1.70 8.74 -14.29
N LEU A 121 1.04 8.65 -13.14
CA LEU A 121 0.27 7.47 -12.81
C LEU A 121 -1.07 7.39 -13.58
N LYS A 122 -1.80 8.48 -13.68
CA LYS A 122 -3.08 8.51 -14.40
C LYS A 122 -2.91 8.19 -15.89
N PRO A 123 -1.94 8.78 -16.62
CA PRO A 123 -1.70 8.42 -18.02
C PRO A 123 -1.28 6.96 -18.23
N ASN A 124 -0.70 6.33 -17.20
CA ASN A 124 -0.30 4.93 -17.21
C ASN A 124 -1.34 3.97 -16.63
N GLY A 125 -2.59 4.43 -16.43
CA GLY A 125 -3.73 3.56 -16.13
C GLY A 125 -3.90 3.19 -14.67
N VAL A 126 -3.44 4.04 -13.72
CA VAL A 126 -3.77 3.83 -12.31
C VAL A 126 -5.28 3.84 -12.10
N MET A 127 -5.77 2.94 -11.27
CA MET A 127 -7.20 2.87 -10.96
C MET A 127 -7.62 4.09 -10.12
N GLU A 128 -8.56 4.88 -10.62
CA GLU A 128 -9.06 6.10 -9.93
C GLU A 128 -9.51 5.79 -8.49
N ASN A 129 -10.22 4.68 -8.27
CA ASN A 129 -10.70 4.28 -6.96
C ASN A 129 -9.57 4.07 -5.94
N SER A 130 -8.37 3.66 -6.39
CA SER A 130 -7.22 3.49 -5.52
C SER A 130 -6.64 4.84 -5.04
N LEU A 131 -6.84 5.90 -5.81
CA LEU A 131 -6.38 7.24 -5.45
C LEU A 131 -7.23 7.87 -4.33
N THR A 132 -8.49 7.46 -4.19
CA THR A 132 -9.35 7.95 -3.10
C THR A 132 -8.74 7.67 -1.74
N ALA A 133 -8.26 6.45 -1.53
CA ALA A 133 -7.59 6.05 -0.28
C ALA A 133 -6.23 6.75 -0.05
N ALA A 134 -5.59 7.20 -1.12
CA ALA A 134 -4.33 7.93 -1.08
C ALA A 134 -4.49 9.45 -0.94
N THR A 135 -5.74 9.94 -0.92
CA THR A 135 -6.07 11.37 -0.92
C THR A 135 -6.44 11.86 0.47
N TYR A 136 -5.83 12.96 0.89
CA TYR A 136 -6.16 13.67 2.12
C TYR A 136 -6.22 15.19 1.87
N LYS A 137 -7.28 15.85 2.33
CA LYS A 137 -7.51 17.31 2.14
C LYS A 137 -7.26 17.76 0.69
N GLY A 138 -7.74 16.97 -0.28
CA GLY A 138 -7.67 17.28 -1.72
C GLY A 138 -6.29 17.06 -2.37
N LYS A 139 -5.33 16.46 -1.67
CA LYS A 139 -3.99 16.17 -2.16
C LYS A 139 -3.68 14.68 -2.08
N VAL A 140 -2.94 14.15 -3.05
CA VAL A 140 -2.53 12.75 -3.07
C VAL A 140 -1.17 12.61 -2.39
N TYR A 141 -1.06 11.68 -1.43
CA TYR A 141 0.15 11.49 -0.62
C TYR A 141 0.82 10.14 -0.78
N ALA A 142 0.24 9.26 -1.60
CA ALA A 142 0.85 7.96 -1.90
C ALA A 142 0.56 7.52 -3.33
N ALA A 143 1.46 6.72 -3.89
CA ALA A 143 1.24 5.99 -5.12
C ALA A 143 0.64 4.62 -4.77
N PRO A 144 -0.58 4.28 -5.22
CA PRO A 144 -1.16 2.97 -4.99
C PRO A 144 -0.32 1.87 -5.65
N ILE A 145 0.10 0.87 -4.89
CA ILE A 145 0.88 -0.27 -5.39
C ILE A 145 -0.02 -1.50 -5.53
N THR A 146 -0.93 -1.68 -4.57
CA THR A 146 -1.90 -2.77 -4.56
C THR A 146 -3.28 -2.25 -4.18
N ILE A 147 -4.29 -2.91 -4.69
CA ILE A 147 -5.66 -2.74 -4.26
C ILE A 147 -6.22 -4.12 -3.91
N GLY A 148 -6.94 -4.20 -2.81
CA GLY A 148 -7.58 -5.42 -2.36
C GLY A 148 -8.94 -5.13 -1.76
N CYS A 149 -9.77 -6.15 -1.72
CA CYS A 149 -11.04 -6.12 -1.00
C CYS A 149 -11.17 -7.40 -0.17
N PRO A 150 -11.83 -7.34 0.99
CA PRO A 150 -12.24 -8.54 1.70
C PRO A 150 -13.18 -9.37 0.83
N VAL A 151 -12.91 -10.67 0.72
CA VAL A 151 -13.76 -11.61 0.00
C VAL A 151 -13.99 -12.85 0.85
N LEU A 152 -15.14 -13.46 0.70
CA LEU A 152 -15.44 -14.73 1.33
C LEU A 152 -14.76 -15.86 0.56
N HIS A 153 -13.89 -16.60 1.23
CA HIS A 153 -13.37 -17.87 0.76
C HIS A 153 -14.07 -19.00 1.49
N TRP A 154 -14.40 -20.09 0.79
CA TRP A 154 -14.99 -21.24 1.41
C TRP A 154 -14.40 -22.54 0.91
N ASN A 155 -14.35 -23.53 1.79
CA ASN A 155 -13.89 -24.87 1.48
C ASN A 155 -15.04 -25.74 1.00
N LYS A 156 -15.10 -26.02 -0.32
CA LYS A 156 -16.15 -26.82 -0.93
C LYS A 156 -16.23 -28.24 -0.38
N ASN A 157 -15.11 -28.82 0.06
CA ASN A 157 -15.11 -30.17 0.62
C ASN A 157 -15.80 -30.21 1.99
N LEU A 158 -15.57 -29.20 2.84
CA LEU A 158 -16.26 -29.12 4.11
C LEU A 158 -17.77 -28.97 3.92
N LEU A 159 -18.20 -28.10 3.00
CA LEU A 159 -19.62 -27.95 2.67
C LEU A 159 -20.22 -29.26 2.18
N LYS A 160 -19.54 -29.94 1.26
CA LYS A 160 -19.99 -31.23 0.72
C LYS A 160 -20.12 -32.29 1.81
N ASN A 161 -19.14 -32.38 2.72
CA ASN A 161 -19.17 -33.35 3.83
C ASN A 161 -20.30 -33.08 4.79
N ALA A 162 -20.71 -31.82 4.99
CA ALA A 162 -21.85 -31.41 5.78
C ALA A 162 -23.20 -31.51 5.02
N GLY A 163 -23.21 -32.01 3.78
CA GLY A 163 -24.43 -32.12 2.96
C GLY A 163 -24.96 -30.77 2.45
N LEU A 164 -24.13 -29.73 2.44
CA LEU A 164 -24.50 -28.39 2.00
C LEU A 164 -24.19 -28.16 0.52
N ASP A 165 -24.95 -27.27 -0.11
CA ASP A 165 -24.67 -26.84 -1.49
C ASP A 165 -23.36 -26.06 -1.55
N THR A 166 -22.39 -26.59 -2.27
CA THR A 166 -21.04 -26.03 -2.43
C THR A 166 -21.01 -24.74 -3.24
N GLU A 167 -22.05 -24.43 -4.01
CA GLU A 167 -22.15 -23.24 -4.86
C GLU A 167 -23.08 -22.17 -4.25
N ALA A 168 -23.78 -22.47 -3.20
CA ALA A 168 -24.68 -21.52 -2.54
C ALA A 168 -24.02 -20.17 -2.19
N PRO A 169 -22.75 -20.14 -1.67
CA PRO A 169 -22.10 -18.88 -1.34
C PRO A 169 -21.95 -17.90 -2.52
N ASN A 170 -21.85 -18.39 -3.75
CA ASN A 170 -21.79 -17.54 -4.94
C ASN A 170 -23.02 -16.66 -5.14
N ASN A 171 -24.14 -17.02 -4.55
CA ASN A 171 -25.42 -16.35 -4.74
C ASN A 171 -25.86 -15.51 -3.53
N TRP A 172 -25.18 -15.58 -2.39
CA TRP A 172 -25.61 -14.88 -1.17
C TRP A 172 -25.64 -13.37 -1.32
N HIS A 173 -24.72 -12.77 -2.09
CA HIS A 173 -24.69 -11.34 -2.36
C HIS A 173 -25.98 -10.81 -3.03
N ARG A 174 -26.81 -11.70 -3.58
CA ARG A 174 -28.09 -11.37 -4.24
C ARG A 174 -29.28 -11.44 -3.31
N THR A 175 -29.07 -11.83 -2.06
CA THR A 175 -30.16 -12.04 -1.09
C THR A 175 -30.03 -11.08 0.10
N LYS A 176 -31.17 -10.68 0.67
CA LYS A 176 -31.19 -9.89 1.92
C LYS A 176 -30.81 -10.72 3.15
N ASN A 177 -30.62 -12.02 3.00
CA ASN A 177 -30.44 -12.97 4.10
C ASN A 177 -29.03 -13.56 4.13
N SER A 178 -28.07 -12.94 3.44
CA SER A 178 -26.70 -13.45 3.24
C SER A 178 -25.99 -13.78 4.56
N TRP A 179 -26.13 -12.93 5.57
CA TRP A 179 -25.50 -13.15 6.88
C TRP A 179 -26.10 -14.35 7.63
N ASN A 180 -27.40 -14.52 7.56
CA ASN A 180 -28.04 -15.67 8.19
C ASN A 180 -27.62 -16.99 7.52
N GLU A 181 -27.50 -16.99 6.19
CA GLU A 181 -26.98 -18.15 5.45
C GLU A 181 -25.52 -18.44 5.80
N LEU A 182 -24.67 -17.43 5.88
CA LEU A 182 -23.28 -17.60 6.32
C LEU A 182 -23.20 -18.21 7.70
N ILE A 183 -23.98 -17.68 8.66
CA ILE A 183 -24.02 -18.19 10.04
C ILE A 183 -24.57 -19.62 10.08
N ARG A 184 -25.57 -19.92 9.30
CA ARG A 184 -26.14 -21.28 9.21
C ARG A 184 -25.11 -22.28 8.72
N PHE A 185 -24.45 -21.98 7.58
CA PHE A 185 -23.41 -22.83 7.01
C PHE A 185 -22.23 -22.99 7.98
N ALA A 186 -21.80 -21.90 8.59
CA ALA A 186 -20.72 -21.92 9.57
C ALA A 186 -21.04 -22.87 10.76
N LYS A 187 -22.26 -22.83 11.27
CA LYS A 187 -22.72 -23.75 12.37
C LYS A 187 -22.73 -25.20 11.95
N GLU A 188 -23.20 -25.50 10.73
CA GLU A 188 -23.30 -26.86 10.21
C GLU A 188 -21.93 -27.53 9.97
N ILE A 189 -20.89 -26.74 9.62
CA ILE A 189 -19.55 -27.29 9.37
C ILE A 189 -18.64 -27.21 10.61
N ASN A 190 -19.07 -26.56 11.69
CA ASN A 190 -18.23 -26.33 12.86
C ASN A 190 -18.08 -27.60 13.68
N ASP A 191 -16.87 -28.12 13.78
CA ASP A 191 -16.48 -29.31 14.52
C ASP A 191 -15.10 -29.07 15.20
N PRO A 192 -15.09 -28.32 16.32
CA PRO A 192 -13.85 -27.98 17.02
C PRO A 192 -13.08 -29.18 17.55
N ASP A 193 -13.73 -30.30 17.80
CA ASP A 193 -13.08 -31.54 18.28
C ASP A 193 -12.17 -32.14 17.22
N ASN A 194 -12.42 -31.82 15.94
CA ASN A 194 -11.60 -32.20 14.79
C ASN A 194 -10.86 -31.00 14.15
N ASP A 195 -10.63 -29.90 14.89
CA ASP A 195 -9.97 -28.67 14.42
C ASP A 195 -10.65 -28.03 13.19
N ILE A 196 -11.94 -28.22 13.03
CA ILE A 196 -12.74 -27.63 11.96
C ILE A 196 -13.55 -26.45 12.53
N TYR A 197 -13.26 -25.25 12.05
CA TYR A 197 -13.95 -24.04 12.46
C TYR A 197 -14.86 -23.54 11.33
N GLY A 198 -16.12 -23.28 11.68
CA GLY A 198 -17.16 -22.89 10.74
C GLY A 198 -16.90 -21.56 10.05
N ILE A 199 -16.23 -20.63 10.73
CA ILE A 199 -15.76 -19.38 10.19
C ILE A 199 -14.45 -18.99 10.86
N VAL A 200 -13.52 -18.48 10.07
CA VAL A 200 -12.25 -17.93 10.55
C VAL A 200 -12.07 -16.54 9.97
N ASP A 201 -11.77 -15.60 10.82
CA ASP A 201 -11.50 -14.22 10.42
C ASP A 201 -10.44 -13.60 11.32
N ALA A 202 -9.76 -12.58 10.79
CA ALA A 202 -8.67 -11.91 11.50
C ALA A 202 -9.21 -10.71 12.30
N TRP A 203 -9.35 -10.87 13.62
CA TRP A 203 -9.83 -9.83 14.53
C TRP A 203 -8.73 -9.12 15.31
N ALA A 204 -7.47 -9.43 15.05
CA ALA A 204 -6.33 -8.84 15.76
C ALA A 204 -5.63 -7.74 14.95
N GLY A 205 -5.16 -6.71 15.66
CA GLY A 205 -4.37 -5.63 15.07
C GLY A 205 -5.12 -4.86 13.99
N THR A 206 -4.41 -4.54 12.91
CA THR A 206 -4.97 -3.77 11.78
C THR A 206 -6.04 -4.54 10.98
N HIS A 207 -6.08 -5.87 11.08
CA HIS A 207 -7.08 -6.68 10.38
C HIS A 207 -8.49 -6.46 10.91
N SER A 208 -8.65 -6.18 12.22
CA SER A 208 -9.96 -5.86 12.80
C SER A 208 -10.62 -4.66 12.13
N PHE A 209 -9.84 -3.68 11.69
CA PHE A 209 -10.35 -2.52 10.95
C PHE A 209 -11.00 -2.94 9.62
N TRP A 210 -10.37 -3.85 8.87
CA TRP A 210 -10.89 -4.32 7.58
C TRP A 210 -12.14 -5.17 7.77
N THR A 211 -12.11 -6.11 8.71
CA THR A 211 -13.25 -6.97 9.02
C THR A 211 -14.43 -6.16 9.52
N PHE A 212 -14.23 -5.29 10.51
CA PHE A 212 -15.29 -4.45 11.04
C PHE A 212 -15.85 -3.48 10.02
N GLY A 213 -14.98 -2.87 9.21
CA GLY A 213 -15.39 -1.99 8.12
C GLY A 213 -16.25 -2.70 7.06
N ALA A 214 -15.89 -3.92 6.69
CA ALA A 214 -16.69 -4.74 5.77
C ALA A 214 -18.06 -5.08 6.35
N LEU A 215 -18.12 -5.42 7.65
CA LEU A 215 -19.37 -5.69 8.36
C LEU A 215 -20.29 -4.47 8.43
N LEU A 216 -19.73 -3.29 8.71
CA LEU A 216 -20.50 -2.03 8.73
C LEU A 216 -21.06 -1.72 7.35
N GLN A 217 -20.25 -1.81 6.31
CA GLN A 217 -20.69 -1.52 4.93
C GLN A 217 -21.77 -2.50 4.46
N ALA A 218 -21.70 -3.76 4.88
CA ALA A 218 -22.68 -4.78 4.53
C ALA A 218 -24.04 -4.59 5.23
N ASN A 219 -24.09 -3.81 6.30
CA ASN A 219 -25.32 -3.55 7.06
C ASN A 219 -25.93 -2.15 6.84
N GLY A 220 -25.36 -1.34 5.97
CA GLY A 220 -25.82 0.02 5.60
C GLY A 220 -25.10 1.12 6.34
#